data_4919e3388a36ea9086320d66db907b0e
#
_entry.id   4919e3388a36ea9086320d66db907b0e
#
_cell.length_a   1.000
_cell.length_b   1.000
_cell.length_c   1.000
_cell.angle_alpha   90.00
_cell.angle_beta   90.00
_cell.angle_gamma   90.00
#
_symmetry.space_group_name_H-M   'P 1'
#
loop_
_entity.id
_entity.type
_entity.pdbx_description
1 polymer ?
#
loop_
_entity_poly.entity_id
_entity_poly.type
_entity_poly.pdbx_seq_one_letter_code
_entity_poly.pdbx_strand_id
1 'polypeptide(L)'
;MHYKLKFLFFFFVLLSFSGVSQTKYSNEFLQIGAGARSLSLSKAVVASSVNSSSIYWNPSSLVDLTNTEMELMHASYFAGIANFDQFSYAKKVNETDAVGFMMLRFGVDDIMNTANLIDNEGNVDYNRIELFSAADYAFLFSYAKKDFFKGFDVGGNAKIIYRKIGDFAKAWGFGFDLSAQKQIGKWKVAAISRDATSTFNSWIFNTEKFEEVYLQTGNELPENSSEITLPSIQTGIARSFTINKNFSAHSELDLDIHFDGERNALWSNSTLSINPHFGTEIKYRDLVDFRFGIGDFSNEIDFNNDNYVSVQPNIGIGFHFDNIRIDYALTNLGDQSTGLYSNLFSLRYTLK
;
A
#
# COMPACT_ATOMS: atom_id res chain seq x y z
N MET A 1 8.39 -1.19 39.37
CA MET A 1 6.92 -1.15 39.41
C MET A 1 6.32 0.02 38.61
N HIS A 2 6.98 1.19 38.55
CA HIS A 2 6.47 2.37 37.82
C HIS A 2 6.41 2.26 36.30
N TYR A 3 7.24 1.45 35.64
CA TYR A 3 7.21 1.29 34.18
C TYR A 3 6.03 0.46 33.68
N LYS A 4 5.57 -0.53 34.47
CA LYS A 4 4.38 -1.35 34.11
C LYS A 4 3.08 -0.52 34.17
N LEU A 5 3.00 0.42 35.12
CA LEU A 5 1.82 1.29 35.27
C LEU A 5 1.73 2.35 34.13
N LYS A 6 2.86 2.88 33.67
CA LYS A 6 2.91 3.82 32.51
C LYS A 6 2.55 3.14 31.21
N PHE A 7 2.94 1.88 31.01
CA PHE A 7 2.59 1.09 29.84
C PHE A 7 1.09 0.74 29.83
N LEU A 8 0.51 0.44 30.97
CA LEU A 8 -0.93 0.16 31.13
C LEU A 8 -1.77 1.43 30.89
N PHE A 9 -1.31 2.60 31.33
CA PHE A 9 -1.99 3.89 31.11
C PHE A 9 -1.96 4.29 29.64
N PHE A 10 -0.85 4.05 28.94
CA PHE A 10 -0.73 4.31 27.49
C PHE A 10 -1.64 3.37 26.67
N PHE A 11 -1.80 2.13 27.09
CA PHE A 11 -2.71 1.16 26.45
C PHE A 11 -4.18 1.52 26.68
N PHE A 12 -4.53 2.10 27.84
CA PHE A 12 -5.91 2.51 28.14
C PHE A 12 -6.34 3.81 27.42
N VAL A 13 -5.42 4.71 27.11
CA VAL A 13 -5.69 5.93 26.33
C VAL A 13 -6.00 5.58 24.87
N LEU A 14 -5.49 4.48 24.33
CA LEU A 14 -5.78 3.99 22.99
C LEU A 14 -7.20 3.39 22.84
N LEU A 15 -7.89 3.07 23.94
CA LEU A 15 -9.22 2.45 23.93
C LEU A 15 -10.40 3.46 24.00
N SER A 16 -10.14 4.77 24.05
CA SER A 16 -11.17 5.78 24.35
C SER A 16 -11.75 6.48 23.10
N PHE A 17 -11.45 6.03 21.88
CA PHE A 17 -12.03 6.58 20.67
C PHE A 17 -13.21 5.75 20.17
N SER A 18 -14.36 5.88 20.81
CA SER A 18 -15.62 5.38 20.29
C SER A 18 -16.50 6.55 19.84
N GLY A 19 -16.81 6.62 18.56
CA GLY A 19 -17.94 7.36 18.03
C GLY A 19 -17.62 8.52 17.11
N VAL A 20 -17.04 8.23 15.94
CA VAL A 20 -17.15 9.10 14.77
C VAL A 20 -17.65 8.22 13.62
N SER A 21 -18.61 8.73 12.85
CA SER A 21 -19.05 8.08 11.61
C SER A 21 -17.84 7.84 10.72
N GLN A 22 -17.45 6.57 10.56
CA GLN A 22 -16.25 6.20 9.83
C GLN A 22 -16.60 6.08 8.37
N THR A 23 -15.91 6.80 7.52
CA THR A 23 -15.78 6.41 6.12
C THR A 23 -14.90 5.17 6.07
N LYS A 24 -15.53 4.00 5.94
CA LYS A 24 -14.88 2.76 5.60
C LYS A 24 -14.13 2.98 4.27
N TYR A 25 -12.92 2.48 4.13
CA TYR A 25 -12.11 2.61 2.91
C TYR A 25 -11.47 3.98 2.64
N SER A 26 -11.07 4.71 3.68
CA SER A 26 -10.19 5.87 3.53
C SER A 26 -8.75 5.42 3.18
N ASN A 27 -8.08 6.15 2.27
CA ASN A 27 -6.71 5.90 1.80
C ASN A 27 -6.47 4.52 1.13
N GLU A 28 -7.47 3.93 0.49
CA GLU A 28 -7.35 2.61 -0.15
C GLU A 28 -6.27 2.54 -1.24
N PHE A 29 -5.85 3.67 -1.84
CA PHE A 29 -4.73 3.70 -2.77
C PHE A 29 -3.42 3.20 -2.13
N LEU A 30 -3.27 3.31 -0.80
CA LEU A 30 -2.15 2.74 -0.06
C LEU A 30 -2.24 1.21 0.10
N GLN A 31 -3.40 0.58 -0.13
CA GLN A 31 -3.54 -0.88 -0.08
C GLN A 31 -3.02 -1.57 -1.35
N ILE A 32 -2.78 -0.82 -2.42
CA ILE A 32 -2.24 -1.33 -3.69
C ILE A 32 -0.88 -2.00 -3.45
N GLY A 33 0.00 -1.36 -2.67
CA GLY A 33 1.33 -1.87 -2.36
C GLY A 33 2.43 -1.19 -3.19
N ALA A 34 3.68 -1.56 -2.94
CA ALA A 34 4.87 -0.92 -3.50
C ALA A 34 5.90 -1.93 -3.98
N GLY A 35 6.50 -1.70 -5.18
CA GLY A 35 7.55 -2.51 -5.78
C GLY A 35 7.03 -3.74 -6.54
N ALA A 36 7.43 -3.89 -7.82
CA ALA A 36 7.01 -5.01 -8.68
C ALA A 36 7.38 -6.37 -8.07
N ARG A 37 8.56 -6.49 -7.41
CA ARG A 37 8.92 -7.70 -6.68
C ARG A 37 7.86 -8.09 -5.65
N SER A 38 7.43 -7.14 -4.84
CA SER A 38 6.50 -7.41 -3.73
C SER A 38 5.11 -7.79 -4.24
N LEU A 39 4.65 -7.11 -5.28
CA LEU A 39 3.34 -7.37 -5.87
C LEU A 39 3.30 -8.70 -6.64
N SER A 40 4.43 -9.13 -7.25
CA SER A 40 4.54 -10.47 -7.85
C SER A 40 4.49 -11.62 -6.82
N LEU A 41 4.76 -11.33 -5.55
CA LEU A 41 4.65 -12.26 -4.42
C LEU A 41 3.30 -12.11 -3.68
N SER A 42 2.32 -11.48 -4.32
CA SER A 42 1.01 -11.18 -3.73
C SER A 42 1.12 -10.49 -2.36
N LYS A 43 2.04 -9.52 -2.23
CA LYS A 43 2.27 -8.74 -1.00
C LYS A 43 2.88 -9.52 0.18
N ALA A 44 3.18 -10.83 0.02
CA ALA A 44 3.83 -11.66 1.04
C ALA A 44 5.32 -11.32 1.14
N VAL A 45 5.66 -10.22 1.82
CA VAL A 45 7.02 -9.65 1.90
C VAL A 45 7.31 -8.90 3.21
N VAL A 46 6.43 -8.92 4.18
CA VAL A 46 6.59 -8.17 5.44
C VAL A 46 7.85 -8.58 6.19
N ALA A 47 8.19 -9.87 6.16
CA ALA A 47 9.41 -10.37 6.79
C ALA A 47 10.63 -10.37 5.85
N SER A 48 10.45 -10.40 4.51
CA SER A 48 11.56 -10.55 3.54
C SER A 48 11.91 -9.31 2.74
N SER A 49 11.17 -8.22 2.90
CA SER A 49 11.51 -6.98 2.21
C SER A 49 12.82 -6.41 2.78
N VAL A 50 13.90 -6.43 1.98
CA VAL A 50 15.22 -5.88 2.32
C VAL A 50 15.71 -5.06 1.13
N ASN A 51 15.06 -3.92 0.90
CA ASN A 51 15.36 -2.98 -0.18
C ASN A 51 14.68 -1.64 0.13
N SER A 52 14.75 -0.68 -0.76
CA SER A 52 14.12 0.64 -0.56
C SER A 52 12.58 0.58 -0.49
N SER A 53 11.92 -0.46 -1.04
CA SER A 53 10.46 -0.68 -0.87
C SER A 53 10.09 -1.10 0.57
N SER A 54 11.08 -1.49 1.40
CA SER A 54 10.87 -1.78 2.83
C SER A 54 10.29 -0.59 3.60
N ILE A 55 10.52 0.63 3.13
CA ILE A 55 9.84 1.83 3.65
C ILE A 55 8.35 1.61 3.75
N TYR A 56 7.76 1.00 2.74
CA TYR A 56 6.33 0.69 2.72
C TYR A 56 6.00 -0.60 3.49
N TRP A 57 6.71 -1.71 3.22
CA TRP A 57 6.31 -3.03 3.70
C TRP A 57 6.70 -3.30 5.14
N ASN A 58 7.90 -2.88 5.54
CA ASN A 58 8.44 -3.09 6.89
C ASN A 58 9.64 -2.17 7.12
N PRO A 59 9.44 -0.95 7.62
CA PRO A 59 10.54 -0.02 7.88
C PRO A 59 11.64 -0.59 8.76
N SER A 60 11.36 -1.51 9.70
CA SER A 60 12.38 -2.11 10.56
C SER A 60 13.44 -2.89 9.78
N SER A 61 13.10 -3.40 8.57
CA SER A 61 14.06 -4.14 7.74
C SER A 61 15.08 -3.26 7.01
N LEU A 62 14.93 -1.94 7.04
CA LEU A 62 15.92 -1.01 6.47
C LEU A 62 17.31 -1.15 7.11
N VAL A 63 17.40 -1.62 8.36
CA VAL A 63 18.70 -1.91 9.02
C VAL A 63 19.47 -3.05 8.39
N ASP A 64 18.82 -3.91 7.60
CA ASP A 64 19.42 -5.02 6.87
C ASP A 64 19.98 -4.62 5.50
N LEU A 65 19.75 -3.39 5.05
CA LEU A 65 20.35 -2.88 3.82
C LEU A 65 21.86 -2.97 3.88
N THR A 66 22.48 -3.36 2.79
CA THR A 66 23.95 -3.40 2.65
C THR A 66 24.50 -2.11 2.04
N ASN A 67 23.73 -1.50 1.16
CA ASN A 67 24.10 -0.33 0.37
C ASN A 67 22.96 0.69 0.33
N THR A 68 23.25 1.88 -0.16
CA THR A 68 22.21 2.86 -0.48
C THR A 68 21.43 2.41 -1.73
N GLU A 69 20.12 2.49 -1.69
CA GLU A 69 19.26 2.07 -2.80
C GLU A 69 18.26 3.16 -3.20
N MET A 70 17.98 3.19 -4.49
CA MET A 70 16.89 3.94 -5.10
C MET A 70 16.04 2.98 -5.92
N GLU A 71 14.72 3.16 -5.91
CA GLU A 71 13.82 2.36 -6.75
C GLU A 71 12.74 3.27 -7.34
N LEU A 72 12.46 3.04 -8.62
CA LEU A 72 11.32 3.57 -9.35
C LEU A 72 10.38 2.43 -9.70
N MET A 73 9.08 2.62 -9.55
CA MET A 73 8.07 1.69 -10.04
C MET A 73 7.02 2.46 -10.82
N HIS A 74 6.54 1.85 -11.89
CA HIS A 74 5.36 2.27 -12.62
C HIS A 74 4.43 1.07 -12.80
N ALA A 75 3.15 1.29 -12.51
CA ALA A 75 2.09 0.31 -12.72
C ALA A 75 0.92 0.96 -13.46
N SER A 76 0.40 0.24 -14.46
CA SER A 76 -0.79 0.63 -15.20
C SER A 76 -1.93 -0.30 -14.82
N TYR A 77 -3.00 0.28 -14.29
CA TYR A 77 -4.20 -0.42 -13.83
C TYR A 77 -5.39 -0.11 -14.74
N PHE A 78 -6.36 -1.03 -14.78
CA PHE A 78 -7.63 -0.86 -15.50
C PHE A 78 -7.43 -0.48 -16.98
N ALA A 79 -6.58 -1.25 -17.68
CA ALA A 79 -6.24 -1.02 -19.09
C ALA A 79 -5.68 0.39 -19.39
N GLY A 80 -4.93 0.97 -18.44
CA GLY A 80 -4.28 2.27 -18.60
C GLY A 80 -5.07 3.48 -18.10
N ILE A 81 -6.25 3.26 -17.51
CA ILE A 81 -7.07 4.36 -16.96
C ILE A 81 -6.40 4.97 -15.72
N ALA A 82 -5.84 4.12 -14.83
CA ALA A 82 -5.18 4.58 -13.62
C ALA A 82 -3.70 4.19 -13.61
N ASN A 83 -2.85 5.10 -13.13
CA ASN A 83 -1.42 4.91 -13.00
C ASN A 83 -1.01 4.98 -11.53
N PHE A 84 -0.09 4.08 -11.13
CA PHE A 84 0.50 4.07 -9.81
C PHE A 84 2.02 4.14 -9.94
N ASP A 85 2.59 5.22 -9.43
CA ASP A 85 4.01 5.52 -9.51
C ASP A 85 4.63 5.53 -8.12
N GLN A 86 5.85 5.01 -8.01
CA GLN A 86 6.64 5.01 -6.78
C GLN A 86 8.06 5.52 -7.06
N PHE A 87 8.54 6.34 -6.15
CA PHE A 87 9.96 6.61 -5.98
C PHE A 87 10.35 6.29 -4.54
N SER A 88 11.46 5.58 -4.33
CA SER A 88 11.99 5.34 -2.99
C SER A 88 13.52 5.52 -2.95
N TYR A 89 13.99 5.96 -1.80
CA TYR A 89 15.40 6.11 -1.46
C TYR A 89 15.62 5.62 -0.03
N ALA A 90 16.60 4.73 0.17
CA ALA A 90 16.93 4.22 1.50
C ALA A 90 18.43 4.05 1.66
N LYS A 91 18.93 4.34 2.86
CA LYS A 91 20.34 4.15 3.20
C LYS A 91 20.54 3.85 4.68
N LYS A 92 21.61 3.11 4.99
CA LYS A 92 22.16 3.03 6.35
C LYS A 92 22.87 4.33 6.70
N VAL A 93 22.60 4.84 7.87
CA VAL A 93 23.30 6.00 8.43
C VAL A 93 24.58 5.53 9.15
N ASN A 94 24.48 4.39 9.84
CA ASN A 94 25.56 3.71 10.56
C ASN A 94 25.22 2.22 10.68
N GLU A 95 25.97 1.45 11.48
CA GLU A 95 25.79 -0.01 11.66
C GLU A 95 24.42 -0.38 12.26
N THR A 96 23.78 0.52 12.99
CA THR A 96 22.53 0.26 13.71
C THR A 96 21.33 1.04 13.21
N ASP A 97 21.53 2.11 12.44
CA ASP A 97 20.48 3.05 12.08
C ASP A 97 20.36 3.18 10.56
N ALA A 98 19.12 3.20 10.07
CA ALA A 98 18.81 3.43 8.66
C ALA A 98 17.68 4.44 8.51
N VAL A 99 17.67 5.14 7.37
CA VAL A 99 16.64 6.11 7.01
C VAL A 99 16.14 5.84 5.60
N GLY A 100 14.91 6.26 5.33
CA GLY A 100 14.31 6.13 4.02
C GLY A 100 13.30 7.23 3.71
N PHE A 101 13.08 7.45 2.44
CA PHE A 101 12.05 8.32 1.89
C PHE A 101 11.35 7.61 0.74
N MET A 102 10.03 7.67 0.71
CA MET A 102 9.23 7.16 -0.39
C MET A 102 8.13 8.15 -0.77
N MET A 103 7.90 8.27 -2.06
CA MET A 103 6.76 8.98 -2.64
C MET A 103 5.94 7.96 -3.45
N LEU A 104 4.65 7.96 -3.23
CA LEU A 104 3.66 7.22 -4.00
C LEU A 104 2.70 8.19 -4.65
N ARG A 105 2.29 7.92 -5.89
CA ARG A 105 1.24 8.63 -6.61
C ARG A 105 0.28 7.61 -7.22
N PHE A 106 -1.00 7.74 -6.94
CA PHE A 106 -2.07 7.06 -7.67
C PHE A 106 -2.90 8.12 -8.37
N GLY A 107 -3.09 7.99 -9.67
CA GLY A 107 -3.77 9.04 -10.43
C GLY A 107 -4.55 8.53 -11.63
N VAL A 108 -5.64 9.23 -11.93
CA VAL A 108 -6.42 9.13 -13.14
C VAL A 108 -6.37 10.48 -13.83
N ASP A 109 -5.86 10.50 -15.04
CA ASP A 109 -5.73 11.70 -15.84
C ASP A 109 -6.83 11.76 -16.92
N ASP A 110 -7.02 12.92 -17.54
CA ASP A 110 -7.95 13.15 -18.66
C ASP A 110 -9.42 12.81 -18.34
N ILE A 111 -9.86 13.07 -17.12
CA ILE A 111 -11.27 12.90 -16.73
C ILE A 111 -12.09 14.03 -17.35
N MET A 112 -13.16 13.67 -18.06
CA MET A 112 -14.05 14.64 -18.71
C MET A 112 -14.94 15.33 -17.68
N ASN A 113 -14.83 16.65 -17.55
CA ASN A 113 -15.79 17.48 -16.84
C ASN A 113 -16.92 17.87 -17.77
N THR A 114 -18.11 17.36 -17.51
CA THR A 114 -19.32 17.61 -18.30
C THR A 114 -20.32 18.52 -17.56
N ALA A 115 -19.92 19.17 -16.47
CA ALA A 115 -20.82 20.02 -15.67
C ALA A 115 -21.44 21.15 -16.49
N ASN A 116 -20.69 21.71 -17.45
CA ASN A 116 -21.12 22.80 -18.32
C ASN A 116 -21.54 22.33 -19.73
N LEU A 117 -21.76 21.03 -19.93
CA LEU A 117 -22.08 20.43 -21.24
C LEU A 117 -23.40 20.97 -21.82
N ILE A 118 -24.38 21.24 -20.97
CA ILE A 118 -25.70 21.74 -21.35
C ILE A 118 -25.76 23.22 -20.98
N ASP A 119 -26.14 24.06 -21.94
CA ASP A 119 -26.35 25.49 -21.70
C ASP A 119 -27.72 25.77 -21.03
N ASN A 120 -27.95 27.04 -20.67
CA ASN A 120 -29.20 27.47 -20.02
C ASN A 120 -30.44 27.34 -20.95
N GLU A 121 -30.23 27.13 -22.25
CA GLU A 121 -31.29 26.95 -23.28
C GLU A 121 -31.56 25.46 -23.52
N GLY A 122 -30.79 24.54 -22.90
CA GLY A 122 -30.91 23.09 -23.04
C GLY A 122 -30.13 22.50 -24.25
N ASN A 123 -29.27 23.28 -24.90
CA ASN A 123 -28.44 22.79 -25.98
C ASN A 123 -27.18 22.10 -25.46
N VAL A 124 -26.75 21.05 -26.14
CA VAL A 124 -25.52 20.31 -25.82
C VAL A 124 -24.35 20.89 -26.62
N ASP A 125 -23.32 21.40 -25.93
CA ASP A 125 -22.09 21.93 -26.53
C ASP A 125 -20.87 21.14 -26.04
N TYR A 126 -20.37 20.23 -26.85
CA TYR A 126 -19.18 19.40 -26.56
C TYR A 126 -17.88 20.20 -26.45
N ASN A 127 -17.81 21.43 -26.93
CA ASN A 127 -16.63 22.30 -26.81
C ASN A 127 -16.44 22.81 -25.35
N ARG A 128 -17.45 22.65 -24.51
CA ARG A 128 -17.39 23.00 -23.07
C ARG A 128 -16.86 21.89 -22.19
N ILE A 129 -16.49 20.73 -22.77
CA ILE A 129 -15.85 19.65 -22.02
C ILE A 129 -14.43 20.09 -21.69
N GLU A 130 -14.14 20.16 -20.40
CA GLU A 130 -12.81 20.38 -19.85
C GLU A 130 -12.26 19.07 -19.29
N LEU A 131 -10.94 18.88 -19.39
CA LEU A 131 -10.29 17.73 -18.80
C LEU A 131 -9.68 18.09 -17.44
N PHE A 132 -9.78 17.18 -16.47
CA PHE A 132 -9.11 17.31 -15.18
C PHE A 132 -8.48 15.98 -14.74
N SER A 133 -7.63 16.03 -13.72
CA SER A 133 -7.02 14.84 -13.13
C SER A 133 -7.41 14.69 -11.67
N ALA A 134 -7.53 13.45 -11.20
CA ALA A 134 -7.64 13.11 -9.79
C ALA A 134 -6.38 12.35 -9.38
N ALA A 135 -5.71 12.77 -8.31
CA ALA A 135 -4.49 12.12 -7.86
C ALA A 135 -4.34 12.15 -6.34
N ASP A 136 -3.92 11.02 -5.81
CA ASP A 136 -3.56 10.80 -4.41
C ASP A 136 -2.05 10.62 -4.30
N TYR A 137 -1.43 11.32 -3.37
CA TYR A 137 0.00 11.27 -3.08
C TYR A 137 0.22 10.86 -1.63
N ALA A 138 1.25 10.04 -1.40
CA ALA A 138 1.74 9.75 -0.06
C ALA A 138 3.26 9.93 0.00
N PHE A 139 3.71 10.60 1.04
CA PHE A 139 5.13 10.80 1.34
C PHE A 139 5.43 10.11 2.67
N LEU A 140 6.33 9.12 2.66
CA LEU A 140 6.73 8.34 3.82
C LEU A 140 8.18 8.66 4.17
N PHE A 141 8.41 9.04 5.41
CA PHE A 141 9.74 9.27 5.99
C PHE A 141 10.00 8.21 7.04
N SER A 142 11.01 7.38 6.79
CA SER A 142 11.32 6.19 7.60
C SER A 142 12.56 6.36 8.44
N TYR A 143 12.50 5.79 9.64
CA TYR A 143 13.64 5.55 10.48
C TYR A 143 13.59 4.13 11.04
N ALA A 144 14.74 3.46 11.08
CA ALA A 144 14.88 2.12 11.62
C ALA A 144 16.10 2.01 12.53
N LYS A 145 15.98 1.17 13.56
CA LYS A 145 17.03 0.89 14.52
C LYS A 145 17.19 -0.60 14.78
N LYS A 146 18.43 -1.07 14.63
CA LYS A 146 18.81 -2.46 14.86
C LYS A 146 18.93 -2.74 16.36
N ASP A 147 18.51 -3.95 16.77
CA ASP A 147 18.62 -4.48 18.14
C ASP A 147 18.14 -3.50 19.23
N PHE A 148 17.00 -2.86 18.98
CA PHE A 148 16.44 -1.86 19.88
C PHE A 148 15.97 -2.45 21.20
N PHE A 149 15.37 -3.65 21.17
CA PHE A 149 14.87 -4.31 22.38
C PHE A 149 14.93 -5.83 22.22
N LYS A 150 15.73 -6.50 23.05
CA LYS A 150 15.83 -7.97 23.14
C LYS A 150 16.05 -8.68 21.80
N GLY A 151 16.86 -8.10 20.91
CA GLY A 151 17.16 -8.63 19.58
C GLY A 151 16.04 -8.40 18.56
N PHE A 152 15.11 -7.47 18.82
CA PHE A 152 14.20 -6.95 17.83
C PHE A 152 14.77 -5.71 17.17
N ASP A 153 14.76 -5.69 15.84
CA ASP A 153 14.91 -4.48 15.07
C ASP A 153 13.55 -3.78 15.00
N VAL A 154 13.55 -2.45 15.08
CA VAL A 154 12.31 -1.66 15.04
C VAL A 154 12.42 -0.57 13.99
N GLY A 155 11.29 -0.16 13.47
CA GLY A 155 11.22 0.93 12.51
C GLY A 155 9.86 1.61 12.51
N GLY A 156 9.77 2.74 11.85
CA GLY A 156 8.51 3.44 11.70
C GLY A 156 8.55 4.45 10.56
N ASN A 157 7.37 4.87 10.14
CA ASN A 157 7.15 5.92 9.16
C ASN A 157 6.38 7.07 9.78
N ALA A 158 6.73 8.29 9.39
CA ALA A 158 5.81 9.42 9.38
C ALA A 158 5.25 9.58 7.98
N LYS A 159 3.91 9.63 7.83
CA LYS A 159 3.20 9.74 6.56
C LYS A 159 2.57 11.12 6.40
N ILE A 160 2.72 11.71 5.22
CA ILE A 160 1.97 12.87 4.77
C ILE A 160 1.18 12.43 3.55
N ILE A 161 -0.11 12.66 3.54
CA ILE A 161 -1.00 12.34 2.43
C ILE A 161 -1.51 13.65 1.83
N TYR A 162 -1.50 13.76 0.52
CA TYR A 162 -2.10 14.85 -0.22
C TYR A 162 -2.98 14.29 -1.32
N ARG A 163 -4.25 14.68 -1.33
CA ARG A 163 -5.23 14.22 -2.32
C ARG A 163 -5.80 15.42 -3.06
N LYS A 164 -5.99 15.29 -4.37
CA LYS A 164 -6.53 16.34 -5.22
C LYS A 164 -7.49 15.76 -6.26
N ILE A 165 -8.64 16.38 -6.41
CA ILE A 165 -9.64 16.06 -7.43
C ILE A 165 -9.86 17.34 -8.26
N GLY A 166 -9.11 17.47 -9.36
CA GLY A 166 -9.14 18.68 -10.19
C GLY A 166 -8.97 19.96 -9.36
N ASP A 167 -9.83 20.93 -9.62
CA ASP A 167 -9.98 22.14 -8.80
C ASP A 167 -11.14 22.07 -7.83
N PHE A 168 -11.79 20.90 -7.73
CA PHE A 168 -13.01 20.69 -6.96
C PHE A 168 -12.75 20.45 -5.48
N ALA A 169 -11.75 19.62 -5.17
CA ALA A 169 -11.45 19.25 -3.80
C ALA A 169 -9.98 18.93 -3.58
N LYS A 170 -9.50 19.14 -2.36
CA LYS A 170 -8.19 18.70 -1.89
C LYS A 170 -8.26 18.24 -0.45
N ALA A 171 -7.38 17.29 -0.09
CA ALA A 171 -7.23 16.87 1.29
C ALA A 171 -5.76 16.78 1.70
N TRP A 172 -5.52 16.97 2.99
CA TRP A 172 -4.26 16.70 3.64
C TRP A 172 -4.47 15.70 4.77
N GLY A 173 -3.54 14.74 4.88
CA GLY A 173 -3.58 13.72 5.90
C GLY A 173 -2.23 13.48 6.53
N PHE A 174 -2.25 12.96 7.78
CA PHE A 174 -1.07 12.61 8.55
C PHE A 174 -1.30 11.30 9.29
N GLY A 175 -0.27 10.46 9.34
CA GLY A 175 -0.32 9.19 10.05
C GLY A 175 1.07 8.66 10.34
N PHE A 176 1.11 7.58 11.15
CA PHE A 176 2.35 6.90 11.52
C PHE A 176 2.18 5.39 11.37
N ASP A 177 3.27 4.73 10.93
CA ASP A 177 3.40 3.28 10.93
C ASP A 177 4.51 2.87 11.90
N LEU A 178 4.36 1.72 12.53
CA LEU A 178 5.36 1.13 13.42
C LEU A 178 5.60 -0.32 13.03
N SER A 179 6.85 -0.75 13.00
CA SER A 179 7.20 -2.12 12.65
C SER A 179 8.28 -2.70 13.54
N ALA A 180 8.30 -4.02 13.62
CA ALA A 180 9.34 -4.78 14.30
C ALA A 180 9.63 -6.07 13.54
N GLN A 181 10.87 -6.52 13.58
CA GLN A 181 11.29 -7.80 13.03
C GLN A 181 12.29 -8.51 13.93
N LYS A 182 12.41 -9.82 13.75
CA LYS A 182 13.41 -10.64 14.43
C LYS A 182 13.79 -11.88 13.63
N GLN A 183 15.08 -12.21 13.65
CA GLN A 183 15.58 -13.49 13.15
C GLN A 183 15.48 -14.54 14.27
N ILE A 184 14.78 -15.65 14.03
CA ILE A 184 14.62 -16.77 14.96
C ILE A 184 15.12 -18.05 14.28
N GLY A 185 16.38 -18.39 14.51
CA GLY A 185 17.04 -19.48 13.79
C GLY A 185 17.06 -19.23 12.28
N LYS A 186 16.39 -20.10 11.51
CA LYS A 186 16.28 -19.99 10.04
C LYS A 186 15.04 -19.23 9.58
N TRP A 187 14.19 -18.78 10.51
CA TRP A 187 12.96 -18.06 10.23
C TRP A 187 13.13 -16.58 10.53
N LYS A 188 12.61 -15.73 9.67
CA LYS A 188 12.47 -14.31 9.92
C LYS A 188 11.00 -14.03 10.18
N VAL A 189 10.70 -13.34 11.26
CA VAL A 189 9.34 -12.93 11.63
C VAL A 189 9.30 -11.42 11.70
N ALA A 190 8.21 -10.84 11.24
CA ALA A 190 8.00 -9.41 11.27
C ALA A 190 6.54 -9.06 11.44
N ALA A 191 6.30 -7.83 11.90
CA ALA A 191 4.98 -7.23 11.95
C ALA A 191 5.08 -5.73 11.71
N ILE A 192 4.07 -5.18 11.06
CA ILE A 192 3.86 -3.74 10.90
C ILE A 192 2.44 -3.39 11.34
N SER A 193 2.30 -2.36 12.17
CA SER A 193 1.04 -1.66 12.41
C SER A 193 1.00 -0.47 11.49
N ARG A 194 0.14 -0.53 10.48
CA ARG A 194 -0.15 0.61 9.60
C ARG A 194 -1.14 1.52 10.29
N ASP A 195 -1.00 2.82 10.05
CA ASP A 195 -1.89 3.82 10.64
C ASP A 195 -2.01 3.69 12.16
N ALA A 196 -0.88 3.40 12.85
CA ALA A 196 -0.82 3.03 14.26
C ALA A 196 -1.48 4.05 15.21
N THR A 197 -1.54 5.32 14.79
CA THR A 197 -2.22 6.41 15.50
C THR A 197 -3.54 6.83 14.85
N SER A 198 -4.06 6.03 13.94
CA SER A 198 -5.01 6.41 12.89
C SER A 198 -4.42 7.46 11.94
N THR A 199 -4.91 7.51 10.72
CA THR A 199 -4.54 8.55 9.75
C THR A 199 -5.76 9.42 9.49
N PHE A 200 -5.60 10.71 9.67
CA PHE A 200 -6.66 11.71 9.48
C PHE A 200 -6.45 12.39 8.14
N ASN A 201 -7.52 12.49 7.33
CA ASN A 201 -7.56 13.31 6.12
C ASN A 201 -8.60 14.41 6.31
N SER A 202 -8.22 15.66 6.08
CA SER A 202 -9.12 16.80 6.09
C SER A 202 -9.36 17.29 4.68
N TRP A 203 -10.61 17.19 4.22
CA TRP A 203 -11.08 17.62 2.92
C TRP A 203 -11.53 19.07 2.93
N ILE A 204 -11.13 19.81 1.91
CA ILE A 204 -11.56 21.17 1.61
C ILE A 204 -12.16 21.15 0.20
N PHE A 205 -13.42 21.56 0.09
CA PHE A 205 -14.15 21.63 -1.17
C PHE A 205 -14.17 23.06 -1.70
N ASN A 206 -14.01 23.21 -3.01
CA ASN A 206 -14.17 24.48 -3.70
C ASN A 206 -15.64 24.64 -4.09
N THR A 207 -16.46 25.15 -3.16
CA THR A 207 -17.92 25.24 -3.33
C THR A 207 -18.32 26.17 -4.47
N GLU A 208 -17.53 27.20 -4.81
CA GLU A 208 -17.80 28.12 -5.92
C GLU A 208 -17.90 27.38 -7.27
N LYS A 209 -17.11 26.30 -7.45
CA LYS A 209 -17.13 25.48 -8.66
C LYS A 209 -18.38 24.61 -8.80
N PHE A 210 -19.08 24.37 -7.70
CA PHE A 210 -20.27 23.50 -7.65
C PHE A 210 -21.59 24.27 -7.55
N GLU A 211 -21.55 25.51 -7.11
CA GLU A 211 -22.75 26.26 -6.71
C GLU A 211 -23.82 26.28 -7.80
N GLU A 212 -23.43 26.58 -9.03
CA GLU A 212 -24.38 26.67 -10.17
C GLU A 212 -25.03 25.31 -10.49
N VAL A 213 -24.21 24.23 -10.54
CA VAL A 213 -24.67 22.87 -10.87
C VAL A 213 -25.54 22.31 -9.74
N TYR A 214 -25.17 22.54 -8.49
CA TYR A 214 -25.93 22.06 -7.32
C TYR A 214 -27.26 22.79 -7.17
N LEU A 215 -27.28 24.10 -7.42
CA LEU A 215 -28.54 24.88 -7.43
C LEU A 215 -29.51 24.39 -8.53
N GLN A 216 -28.99 24.07 -9.72
CA GLN A 216 -29.82 23.55 -10.82
C GLN A 216 -30.35 22.16 -10.56
N THR A 217 -29.58 21.30 -9.87
CA THR A 217 -29.95 19.89 -9.60
C THR A 217 -30.67 19.72 -8.26
N GLY A 218 -30.76 20.77 -7.43
CA GLY A 218 -31.38 20.72 -6.10
C GLY A 218 -30.57 19.90 -5.08
N ASN A 219 -29.28 19.67 -5.33
CA ASN A 219 -28.37 19.00 -4.40
C ASN A 219 -27.81 19.99 -3.36
N GLU A 220 -27.42 19.47 -2.19
CA GLU A 220 -26.73 20.25 -1.18
C GLU A 220 -25.25 20.41 -1.56
N LEU A 221 -24.68 21.58 -1.30
CA LEU A 221 -23.24 21.83 -1.51
C LEU A 221 -22.40 20.95 -0.57
N PRO A 222 -21.27 20.40 -1.06
CA PRO A 222 -20.39 19.60 -0.21
C PRO A 222 -19.77 20.45 0.90
N GLU A 223 -19.80 19.94 2.11
CA GLU A 223 -19.15 20.56 3.27
C GLU A 223 -17.74 19.97 3.50
N ASN A 224 -16.87 20.78 4.10
CA ASN A 224 -15.56 20.31 4.53
C ASN A 224 -15.72 19.15 5.52
N SER A 225 -14.98 18.07 5.31
CA SER A 225 -15.13 16.84 6.06
C SER A 225 -13.80 16.27 6.48
N SER A 226 -13.83 15.35 7.43
CA SER A 226 -12.65 14.60 7.87
C SER A 226 -12.90 13.11 7.75
N GLU A 227 -11.93 12.41 7.20
CA GLU A 227 -11.90 10.96 7.12
C GLU A 227 -10.85 10.40 8.08
N ILE A 228 -11.10 9.22 8.62
CA ILE A 228 -10.19 8.53 9.53
C ILE A 228 -9.93 7.13 8.99
N THR A 229 -8.65 6.79 8.78
CA THR A 229 -8.21 5.42 8.50
C THR A 229 -7.83 4.76 9.82
N LEU A 230 -8.46 3.64 10.14
CA LEU A 230 -8.16 2.88 11.36
C LEU A 230 -6.86 2.09 11.21
N PRO A 231 -6.21 1.78 12.35
CA PRO A 231 -5.04 0.92 12.36
C PRO A 231 -5.33 -0.46 11.78
N SER A 232 -4.34 -1.00 11.06
CA SER A 232 -4.30 -2.39 10.64
C SER A 232 -2.97 -3.02 11.01
N ILE A 233 -2.91 -4.36 11.04
CA ILE A 233 -1.69 -5.09 11.35
C ILE A 233 -1.42 -6.06 10.21
N GLN A 234 -0.17 -6.03 9.71
CA GLN A 234 0.33 -7.07 8.81
C GLN A 234 1.43 -7.85 9.55
N THR A 235 1.40 -9.17 9.46
CA THR A 235 2.42 -10.04 10.06
C THR A 235 2.96 -10.99 9.02
N GLY A 236 4.26 -11.29 9.09
CA GLY A 236 4.90 -12.17 8.13
C GLY A 236 5.86 -13.15 8.79
N ILE A 237 5.95 -14.35 8.21
CA ILE A 237 6.94 -15.36 8.52
C ILE A 237 7.60 -15.86 7.25
N ALA A 238 8.91 -15.74 7.17
CA ALA A 238 9.70 -16.04 5.99
C ALA A 238 10.83 -17.02 6.26
N ARG A 239 11.20 -17.78 5.23
CA ARG A 239 12.35 -18.65 5.26
C ARG A 239 13.03 -18.77 3.91
N SER A 240 14.38 -18.76 3.90
CA SER A 240 15.19 -19.02 2.73
C SER A 240 15.76 -20.43 2.77
N PHE A 241 15.89 -21.05 1.59
CA PHE A 241 16.39 -22.40 1.38
C PHE A 241 17.46 -22.39 0.29
N THR A 242 18.59 -22.99 0.54
CA THR A 242 19.59 -23.29 -0.51
C THR A 242 19.24 -24.63 -1.12
N ILE A 243 18.84 -24.65 -2.40
CA ILE A 243 18.50 -25.89 -3.12
C ILE A 243 19.78 -26.55 -3.60
N ASN A 244 20.64 -25.80 -4.27
CA ASN A 244 21.97 -26.24 -4.70
C ASN A 244 22.86 -24.99 -4.97
N LYS A 245 24.05 -25.20 -5.59
CA LYS A 245 25.01 -24.12 -5.87
C LYS A 245 24.49 -23.02 -6.80
N ASN A 246 23.46 -23.31 -7.60
CA ASN A 246 22.92 -22.39 -8.59
C ASN A 246 21.52 -21.86 -8.21
N PHE A 247 20.80 -22.56 -7.34
CA PHE A 247 19.42 -22.24 -7.01
C PHE A 247 19.22 -22.06 -5.52
N SER A 248 18.54 -21.00 -5.15
CA SER A 248 17.95 -20.79 -3.81
C SER A 248 16.47 -20.47 -3.94
N ALA A 249 15.73 -20.76 -2.90
CA ALA A 249 14.31 -20.42 -2.81
C ALA A 249 14.05 -19.62 -1.53
N HIS A 250 13.06 -18.77 -1.60
CA HIS A 250 12.53 -18.03 -0.48
C HIS A 250 11.01 -18.19 -0.47
N SER A 251 10.42 -18.41 0.69
CA SER A 251 8.96 -18.48 0.84
C SER A 251 8.53 -17.71 2.06
N GLU A 252 7.38 -17.06 1.95
CA GLU A 252 6.80 -16.23 2.99
C GLU A 252 5.28 -16.40 3.04
N LEU A 253 4.75 -16.36 4.25
CA LEU A 253 3.33 -16.31 4.55
C LEU A 253 3.05 -15.07 5.38
N ASP A 254 2.16 -14.23 4.92
CA ASP A 254 1.72 -13.01 5.58
C ASP A 254 0.23 -13.07 5.91
N LEU A 255 -0.19 -12.32 6.92
CA LEU A 255 -1.57 -12.12 7.29
C LEU A 255 -1.85 -10.62 7.41
N ASP A 256 -2.83 -10.15 6.66
CA ASP A 256 -3.38 -8.81 6.78
C ASP A 256 -4.60 -8.84 7.70
N ILE A 257 -4.57 -8.02 8.75
CA ILE A 257 -5.58 -7.98 9.81
C ILE A 257 -6.12 -6.55 9.90
N HIS A 258 -7.39 -6.38 9.58
CA HIS A 258 -8.09 -5.09 9.66
C HIS A 258 -9.11 -5.10 10.79
N PHE A 259 -9.26 -3.95 11.48
CA PHE A 259 -10.13 -3.77 12.63
C PHE A 259 -11.28 -2.79 12.38
N ASP A 260 -11.60 -2.53 11.12
CA ASP A 260 -12.61 -1.57 10.67
C ASP A 260 -13.93 -2.23 10.25
N GLY A 261 -14.16 -3.45 10.71
CA GLY A 261 -15.38 -4.21 10.48
C GLY A 261 -15.27 -5.18 9.30
N GLU A 262 -16.43 -5.59 8.79
CA GLU A 262 -16.52 -6.59 7.74
C GLU A 262 -15.95 -6.07 6.42
N ARG A 263 -14.92 -6.74 5.90
CA ARG A 263 -14.34 -6.56 4.57
C ARG A 263 -14.57 -7.80 3.72
N ASN A 264 -14.48 -7.66 2.41
CA ASN A 264 -14.44 -8.82 1.52
C ASN A 264 -13.05 -9.46 1.58
N ALA A 265 -12.89 -10.45 2.46
CA ALA A 265 -11.64 -11.15 2.77
C ALA A 265 -11.94 -12.63 3.00
N LEU A 266 -10.92 -13.48 3.05
CA LEU A 266 -11.08 -14.91 3.27
C LEU A 266 -11.89 -15.21 4.55
N TRP A 267 -11.62 -14.47 5.60
CA TRP A 267 -12.39 -14.53 6.84
C TRP A 267 -12.70 -13.13 7.35
N SER A 268 -13.96 -12.90 7.69
CA SER A 268 -14.45 -11.58 8.11
C SER A 268 -15.63 -11.70 9.06
N ASN A 269 -15.73 -10.76 9.99
CA ASN A 269 -16.90 -10.55 10.84
C ASN A 269 -17.12 -9.05 11.09
N SER A 270 -18.09 -8.69 11.92
CA SER A 270 -18.43 -7.27 12.20
C SER A 270 -17.30 -6.43 12.80
N THR A 271 -16.20 -7.04 13.26
CA THR A 271 -15.11 -6.33 13.98
C THR A 271 -13.75 -6.52 13.31
N LEU A 272 -13.52 -7.67 12.68
CA LEU A 272 -12.20 -8.13 12.26
C LEU A 272 -12.27 -8.81 10.90
N SER A 273 -11.33 -8.50 10.02
CA SER A 273 -11.14 -9.18 8.73
C SER A 273 -9.69 -9.65 8.61
N ILE A 274 -9.49 -10.87 8.07
CA ILE A 274 -8.17 -11.48 7.89
C ILE A 274 -8.03 -11.97 6.45
N ASN A 275 -6.95 -11.55 5.80
CA ASN A 275 -6.60 -12.01 4.47
C ASN A 275 -5.17 -12.56 4.45
N PRO A 276 -4.95 -13.84 4.11
CA PRO A 276 -3.63 -14.42 4.00
C PRO A 276 -3.01 -14.13 2.64
N HIS A 277 -1.68 -14.06 2.61
CA HIS A 277 -0.87 -13.91 1.41
C HIS A 277 0.27 -14.91 1.45
N PHE A 278 0.52 -15.60 0.34
CA PHE A 278 1.65 -16.52 0.22
C PHE A 278 2.48 -16.15 -1.01
N GLY A 279 3.80 -16.08 -0.83
CA GLY A 279 4.75 -15.79 -1.89
C GLY A 279 5.95 -16.74 -1.88
N THR A 280 6.42 -17.07 -3.07
CA THR A 280 7.68 -17.82 -3.24
C THR A 280 8.51 -17.22 -4.36
N GLU A 281 9.82 -17.11 -4.11
CA GLU A 281 10.83 -16.61 -5.05
C GLU A 281 11.89 -17.67 -5.24
N ILE A 282 12.16 -18.04 -6.49
CA ILE A 282 13.25 -18.95 -6.86
C ILE A 282 14.31 -18.13 -7.58
N LYS A 283 15.52 -18.10 -7.00
CA LYS A 283 16.67 -17.38 -7.56
C LYS A 283 17.58 -18.34 -8.28
N TYR A 284 17.92 -17.99 -9.52
CA TYR A 284 18.97 -18.66 -10.28
C TYR A 284 20.25 -17.82 -10.24
N ARG A 285 21.21 -18.23 -9.40
CA ARG A 285 22.40 -17.46 -9.05
C ARG A 285 21.99 -16.05 -8.61
N ASP A 286 22.77 -15.04 -8.89
CA ASP A 286 22.41 -13.63 -8.72
C ASP A 286 22.07 -12.98 -10.08
N LEU A 287 21.38 -13.70 -10.97
CA LEU A 287 21.08 -13.26 -12.33
C LEU A 287 19.59 -13.09 -12.57
N VAL A 288 18.79 -14.09 -12.19
CA VAL A 288 17.36 -14.12 -12.49
C VAL A 288 16.57 -14.63 -11.29
N ASP A 289 15.46 -13.99 -10.99
CA ASP A 289 14.49 -14.42 -9.99
C ASP A 289 13.16 -14.73 -10.67
N PHE A 290 12.57 -15.87 -10.33
CA PHE A 290 11.18 -16.22 -10.69
C PHE A 290 10.31 -16.16 -9.46
N ARG A 291 9.13 -15.57 -9.57
CA ARG A 291 8.23 -15.32 -8.45
C ARG A 291 6.83 -15.77 -8.75
N PHE A 292 6.20 -16.27 -7.72
CA PHE A 292 4.79 -16.65 -7.70
C PHE A 292 4.21 -16.22 -6.37
N GLY A 293 3.03 -15.63 -6.40
CA GLY A 293 2.26 -15.24 -5.23
C GLY A 293 0.79 -15.58 -5.39
N ILE A 294 0.13 -15.78 -4.26
CA ILE A 294 -1.31 -15.98 -4.15
C ILE A 294 -1.82 -15.22 -2.93
N GLY A 295 -2.88 -14.45 -3.10
CA GLY A 295 -3.45 -13.61 -2.04
C GLY A 295 -4.72 -12.91 -2.50
N ASP A 296 -5.07 -11.83 -1.81
CA ASP A 296 -6.27 -11.03 -2.10
C ASP A 296 -7.51 -11.92 -2.26
N PHE A 297 -7.74 -12.80 -1.25
CA PHE A 297 -8.91 -13.67 -1.21
C PHE A 297 -10.15 -12.83 -0.99
N SER A 298 -11.21 -13.10 -1.76
CA SER A 298 -12.51 -12.46 -1.62
C SER A 298 -13.65 -13.49 -1.69
N ASN A 299 -14.70 -13.23 -0.93
CA ASN A 299 -15.94 -14.00 -1.01
C ASN A 299 -16.86 -13.33 -2.03
N GLU A 300 -17.21 -14.02 -3.09
CA GLU A 300 -18.02 -13.51 -4.18
C GLU A 300 -19.28 -14.35 -4.35
N ILE A 301 -20.28 -13.77 -4.99
CA ILE A 301 -21.54 -14.44 -5.30
C ILE A 301 -21.63 -14.48 -6.82
N ASP A 302 -21.82 -15.68 -7.37
CA ASP A 302 -22.01 -15.86 -8.81
C ASP A 302 -23.44 -15.48 -9.27
N PHE A 303 -23.69 -15.55 -10.58
CA PHE A 303 -25.00 -15.26 -11.17
C PHE A 303 -26.11 -16.21 -10.73
N ASN A 304 -25.78 -17.38 -10.16
CA ASN A 304 -26.72 -18.35 -9.60
C ASN A 304 -27.00 -18.15 -8.11
N ASN A 305 -26.42 -17.11 -7.49
CA ASN A 305 -26.39 -16.84 -6.05
C ASN A 305 -25.60 -17.87 -5.23
N ASP A 306 -24.64 -18.58 -5.84
CA ASP A 306 -23.72 -19.45 -5.14
C ASP A 306 -22.50 -18.67 -4.65
N ASN A 307 -22.14 -18.86 -3.37
CA ASN A 307 -20.93 -18.25 -2.81
C ASN A 307 -19.69 -19.02 -3.24
N TYR A 308 -18.67 -18.31 -3.71
CA TYR A 308 -17.36 -18.88 -4.01
C TYR A 308 -16.24 -17.98 -3.50
N VAL A 309 -15.07 -18.57 -3.27
CA VAL A 309 -13.86 -17.82 -2.88
C VAL A 309 -13.07 -17.52 -4.15
N SER A 310 -12.95 -16.24 -4.48
CA SER A 310 -12.03 -15.76 -5.51
C SER A 310 -10.64 -15.57 -4.90
N VAL A 311 -9.61 -15.73 -5.71
CA VAL A 311 -8.20 -15.57 -5.30
C VAL A 311 -7.41 -15.00 -6.46
N GLN A 312 -6.44 -14.14 -6.16
CA GLN A 312 -5.61 -13.51 -7.18
C GLN A 312 -4.20 -14.11 -7.19
N PRO A 313 -3.86 -14.95 -8.19
CA PRO A 313 -2.50 -15.35 -8.44
C PRO A 313 -1.72 -14.21 -9.11
N ASN A 314 -0.45 -14.06 -8.73
CA ASN A 314 0.48 -13.09 -9.30
C ASN A 314 1.78 -13.80 -9.67
N ILE A 315 2.44 -13.33 -10.73
CA ILE A 315 3.72 -13.86 -11.18
C ILE A 315 4.70 -12.72 -11.46
N GLY A 316 5.98 -13.02 -11.42
CA GLY A 316 6.99 -12.01 -11.76
C GLY A 316 8.33 -12.59 -12.09
N ILE A 317 9.15 -11.75 -12.71
CA ILE A 317 10.54 -12.04 -13.04
C ILE A 317 11.41 -10.85 -12.68
N GLY A 318 12.62 -11.13 -12.19
CA GLY A 318 13.63 -10.13 -11.87
C GLY A 318 14.94 -10.44 -12.57
N PHE A 319 15.61 -9.40 -13.07
CA PHE A 319 16.93 -9.49 -13.68
C PHE A 319 17.92 -8.63 -12.89
N HIS A 320 19.11 -9.17 -12.65
CA HIS A 320 20.19 -8.52 -11.91
C HIS A 320 21.37 -8.23 -12.83
N PHE A 321 21.77 -6.95 -12.88
CA PHE A 321 22.89 -6.47 -13.68
C PHE A 321 23.77 -5.57 -12.80
N ASP A 322 24.78 -6.14 -12.14
CA ASP A 322 25.68 -5.44 -11.22
C ASP A 322 24.91 -4.58 -10.19
N ASN A 323 24.78 -3.28 -10.42
CA ASN A 323 24.12 -2.34 -9.54
C ASN A 323 22.64 -2.08 -9.90
N ILE A 324 22.16 -2.65 -10.99
CA ILE A 324 20.80 -2.45 -11.50
C ILE A 324 20.02 -3.73 -11.34
N ARG A 325 18.80 -3.61 -10.86
CA ARG A 325 17.80 -4.67 -10.86
C ARG A 325 16.54 -4.18 -11.55
N ILE A 326 16.03 -5.00 -12.47
CA ILE A 326 14.77 -4.76 -13.17
C ILE A 326 13.81 -5.86 -12.76
N ASP A 327 12.67 -5.48 -12.21
CA ASP A 327 11.61 -6.40 -11.82
C ASP A 327 10.36 -6.11 -12.66
N TYR A 328 9.73 -7.17 -13.14
CA TYR A 328 8.44 -7.12 -13.82
C TYR A 328 7.45 -8.03 -13.09
N ALA A 329 6.21 -7.57 -12.95
CA ALA A 329 5.12 -8.34 -12.39
C ALA A 329 3.87 -8.25 -13.24
N LEU A 330 3.17 -9.38 -13.34
CA LEU A 330 1.79 -9.50 -13.78
C LEU A 330 0.94 -9.82 -12.57
N THR A 331 -0.02 -8.95 -12.27
CA THR A 331 -0.92 -9.08 -11.12
C THR A 331 -2.37 -9.11 -11.57
N ASN A 332 -3.26 -9.49 -10.67
CA ASN A 332 -4.70 -9.63 -10.92
C ASN A 332 -5.01 -10.66 -12.01
N LEU A 333 -4.23 -11.74 -12.06
CA LEU A 333 -4.48 -12.83 -13.00
C LEU A 333 -5.78 -13.56 -12.62
N GLY A 334 -6.74 -13.58 -13.52
CA GLY A 334 -8.03 -14.25 -13.29
C GLY A 334 -9.15 -13.35 -12.76
N ASP A 335 -8.90 -12.05 -12.59
CA ASP A 335 -9.96 -11.08 -12.33
C ASP A 335 -10.93 -11.06 -13.53
N GLN A 336 -12.24 -11.20 -13.25
CA GLN A 336 -13.31 -11.15 -14.26
C GLN A 336 -13.64 -9.72 -14.71
N SER A 337 -12.93 -8.73 -14.20
CA SER A 337 -13.07 -7.33 -14.64
C SER A 337 -12.57 -7.13 -16.08
N THR A 338 -12.96 -6.01 -16.70
CA THR A 338 -12.57 -5.64 -18.08
C THR A 338 -11.05 -5.50 -18.31
N GLY A 339 -10.25 -5.45 -17.23
CA GLY A 339 -8.78 -5.45 -17.28
C GLY A 339 -8.23 -6.77 -16.76
N LEU A 340 -7.96 -7.71 -17.65
CA LEU A 340 -7.54 -9.09 -17.33
C LEU A 340 -6.28 -9.21 -16.47
N TYR A 341 -5.43 -8.18 -16.41
CA TYR A 341 -4.18 -8.15 -15.63
C TYR A 341 -3.61 -6.73 -15.57
N SER A 342 -2.78 -6.49 -14.57
CA SER A 342 -2.00 -5.26 -14.42
C SER A 342 -0.52 -5.52 -14.65
N ASN A 343 0.14 -4.58 -15.35
CA ASN A 343 1.56 -4.63 -15.65
C ASN A 343 2.33 -3.68 -14.74
N LEU A 344 3.36 -4.21 -14.09
CA LEU A 344 4.18 -3.44 -13.16
C LEU A 344 5.65 -3.61 -13.49
N PHE A 345 6.38 -2.49 -13.50
CA PHE A 345 7.82 -2.45 -13.72
C PHE A 345 8.49 -1.71 -12.56
N SER A 346 9.57 -2.28 -12.03
CA SER A 346 10.45 -1.58 -11.10
C SER A 346 11.88 -1.59 -11.61
N LEU A 347 12.54 -0.46 -11.42
CA LEU A 347 13.97 -0.28 -11.65
C LEU A 347 14.63 0.12 -10.34
N ARG A 348 15.51 -0.73 -9.82
CA ARG A 348 16.31 -0.47 -8.62
C ARG A 348 17.76 -0.24 -8.99
N TYR A 349 18.34 0.79 -8.38
CA TYR A 349 19.74 1.13 -8.48
C TYR A 349 20.39 1.10 -7.09
N THR A 350 21.49 0.37 -6.97
CA THR A 350 22.28 0.22 -5.75
C THR A 350 23.55 1.07 -5.85
N LEU A 351 23.70 2.04 -4.98
CA LEU A 351 24.88 2.89 -4.86
C LEU A 351 25.92 2.15 -3.98
N LYS A 352 27.10 1.92 -4.52
CA LYS A 352 28.25 1.31 -3.81
C LYS A 352 29.00 2.33 -2.98
#